data_7bbc90c2d7bfe895a71ca82e341ac360
#
_entry.id   7bbc90c2d7bfe895a71ca82e341ac360
#
_cell.length_a   1.000
_cell.length_b   1.000
_cell.length_c   1.000
_cell.angle_alpha   90.00
_cell.angle_beta   90.00
_cell.angle_gamma   90.00
#
_symmetry.space_group_name_H-M   'P 1'
#
loop_
_entity.id
_entity.type
_entity.pdbx_description
1 polymer ?
#
loop_
_entity_poly.entity_id
_entity_poly.type
_entity_poly.pdbx_seq_one_letter_code
_entity_poly.pdbx_strand_id
1 'polypeptide(L)'
;MIQEQVNSIIVLNKRKEVNDMMFIPGNIPSLKNSKVKTSRGIFSSPTVSKFLRSIGIQGFNSRKKTVKGYVDPTRPNQFEALRSVFMAMKYGKGDPLVIGYHQVRNSKRLFDFSNSVEIIQDLMTAHDFIEDDNVKHVFPVPMSKEGLLINPDDPRAFPLYSVDKENPGVWIKLF
;
A
#
# COMPACT_ATOMS: atom_id res chain seq x y z
N MET A 1 12.13 16.58 -11.44
CA MET A 1 12.03 15.87 -10.13
C MET A 1 10.79 14.96 -10.01
N ILE A 2 9.55 15.44 -10.16
CA ILE A 2 8.35 14.59 -9.94
C ILE A 2 8.17 13.57 -11.06
N GLN A 3 8.36 13.98 -12.30
CA GLN A 3 8.33 13.07 -13.46
C GLN A 3 9.43 12.02 -13.39
N GLU A 4 10.59 12.36 -12.83
CA GLU A 4 11.68 11.42 -12.58
C GLU A 4 11.35 10.41 -11.48
N GLN A 5 10.59 10.81 -10.42
CA GLN A 5 10.13 9.88 -9.39
C GLN A 5 9.06 8.92 -9.92
N VAL A 6 8.11 9.40 -10.71
CA VAL A 6 7.09 8.54 -11.37
C VAL A 6 7.78 7.61 -12.37
N ASN A 7 8.69 8.12 -13.17
CA ASN A 7 9.47 7.31 -14.08
C ASN A 7 10.38 6.31 -13.35
N SER A 8 10.96 6.66 -12.19
CA SER A 8 11.73 5.71 -11.38
C SER A 8 10.87 4.63 -10.75
N ILE A 9 9.63 4.91 -10.35
CA ILE A 9 8.67 3.91 -9.87
C ILE A 9 8.28 2.96 -11.02
N ILE A 10 8.00 3.50 -12.19
CA ILE A 10 7.70 2.70 -13.40
C ILE A 10 8.94 1.90 -13.83
N VAL A 11 10.14 2.47 -13.72
CA VAL A 11 11.41 1.81 -14.05
C VAL A 11 11.80 0.75 -13.03
N LEU A 12 11.56 0.98 -11.72
CA LEU A 12 11.74 -0.03 -10.69
C LEU A 12 10.81 -1.24 -10.93
N ASN A 13 9.57 -0.98 -11.36
CA ASN A 13 8.63 -2.03 -11.73
C ASN A 13 8.97 -2.71 -13.08
N LYS A 14 9.74 -2.07 -13.99
CA LYS A 14 10.15 -2.64 -15.29
C LYS A 14 11.48 -3.40 -15.27
N ARG A 15 12.36 -3.19 -14.27
CA ARG A 15 13.71 -3.77 -14.25
C ARG A 15 13.84 -5.15 -13.61
N LYS A 16 12.79 -5.67 -12.95
CA LYS A 16 12.76 -7.07 -12.53
C LYS A 16 11.99 -7.87 -13.58
N GLU A 17 12.67 -8.76 -14.25
CA GLU A 17 12.07 -9.80 -15.08
C GLU A 17 11.02 -10.56 -14.27
N VAL A 18 9.81 -10.69 -14.83
CA VAL A 18 8.62 -11.25 -14.19
C VAL A 18 8.13 -10.42 -13.01
N ASN A 19 7.58 -9.26 -13.30
CA ASN A 19 6.96 -8.40 -12.29
C ASN A 19 5.56 -8.85 -11.94
N ASP A 20 5.49 -9.87 -11.11
CA ASP A 20 4.29 -10.23 -10.38
C ASP A 20 4.19 -9.50 -9.02
N MET A 21 4.96 -8.42 -8.85
CA MET A 21 4.97 -7.56 -7.65
C MET A 21 4.85 -6.08 -8.00
N MET A 22 4.11 -5.36 -7.18
CA MET A 22 3.91 -3.92 -7.26
C MET A 22 4.47 -3.23 -6.00
N PHE A 23 5.12 -2.08 -6.16
CA PHE A 23 5.63 -1.28 -5.03
C PHE A 23 4.83 0.00 -4.85
N ILE A 24 4.30 0.22 -3.65
CA ILE A 24 3.67 1.47 -3.24
C ILE A 24 4.66 2.20 -2.33
N PRO A 25 5.21 3.36 -2.77
CA PRO A 25 6.19 4.10 -1.99
C PRO A 25 5.55 4.84 -0.82
N GLY A 26 6.38 5.16 0.16
CA GLY A 26 6.02 5.97 1.33
C GLY A 26 6.03 5.16 2.62
N ASN A 27 6.33 5.83 3.73
CA ASN A 27 6.34 5.18 5.04
C ASN A 27 4.90 4.98 5.52
N ILE A 28 4.36 3.77 5.28
CA ILE A 28 2.96 3.42 5.55
C ILE A 28 2.66 3.57 7.03
N PRO A 29 1.72 4.44 7.43
CA PRO A 29 1.33 4.60 8.82
C PRO A 29 0.35 3.51 9.27
N SER A 30 0.23 3.32 10.59
CA SER A 30 -0.85 2.52 11.18
C SER A 30 -2.14 3.34 11.27
N LEU A 31 -3.27 2.80 10.80
CA LEU A 31 -4.57 3.47 10.93
C LEU A 31 -5.09 3.56 12.36
N LYS A 32 -4.79 2.58 13.22
CA LYS A 32 -5.32 2.49 14.58
C LYS A 32 -5.01 3.73 15.43
N ASN A 33 -3.85 4.36 15.20
CA ASN A 33 -3.42 5.59 15.88
C ASN A 33 -3.54 6.83 14.98
N SER A 34 -4.32 6.73 13.91
CA SER A 34 -4.36 7.72 12.84
C SER A 34 -5.44 8.78 12.97
N LYS A 35 -6.26 8.68 14.01
CA LYS A 35 -7.37 9.61 14.23
C LYS A 35 -7.05 10.52 15.42
N VAL A 36 -7.16 11.81 15.20
CA VAL A 36 -7.06 12.84 16.24
C VAL A 36 -8.46 13.38 16.50
N LYS A 37 -8.93 13.26 17.75
CA LYS A 37 -10.19 13.85 18.17
C LYS A 37 -9.92 15.31 18.56
N THR A 38 -10.66 16.21 17.96
CA THR A 38 -10.64 17.66 18.27
C THR A 38 -12.04 18.13 18.61
N SER A 39 -12.18 19.36 19.11
CA SER A 39 -13.48 20.01 19.31
C SER A 39 -14.33 20.12 18.03
N ARG A 40 -13.68 20.07 16.84
CA ARG A 40 -14.33 20.16 15.53
C ARG A 40 -14.63 18.77 14.89
N GLY A 41 -14.29 17.65 15.58
CA GLY A 41 -14.54 16.32 15.08
C GLY A 41 -13.30 15.42 15.09
N ILE A 42 -13.40 14.29 14.38
CA ILE A 42 -12.34 13.30 14.26
C ILE A 42 -11.65 13.45 12.91
N PHE A 43 -10.36 13.72 12.90
CA PHE A 43 -9.54 13.94 11.71
C PHE A 43 -8.45 12.90 11.60
N SER A 44 -7.92 12.72 10.40
CA SER A 44 -6.72 11.90 10.18
C SER A 44 -5.52 12.54 10.90
N SER A 45 -4.66 11.71 11.48
CA SER A 45 -3.44 12.20 12.12
C SER A 45 -2.51 12.89 11.10
N PRO A 46 -1.63 13.78 11.54
CA PRO A 46 -0.65 14.41 10.66
C PRO A 46 0.19 13.39 9.87
N THR A 47 0.50 12.23 10.48
CA THR A 47 1.29 11.16 9.85
C THR A 47 0.54 10.55 8.67
N VAL A 48 -0.74 10.22 8.83
CA VAL A 48 -1.57 9.71 7.72
C VAL A 48 -1.74 10.77 6.64
N SER A 49 -2.03 12.01 7.02
CA SER A 49 -2.17 13.11 6.06
C SER A 49 -0.87 13.35 5.27
N LYS A 50 0.30 13.23 5.92
CA LYS A 50 1.61 13.34 5.26
C LYS A 50 1.82 12.18 4.28
N PHE A 51 1.53 10.96 4.68
CA PHE A 51 1.62 9.79 3.81
C PHE A 51 0.72 9.95 2.57
N LEU A 52 -0.56 10.25 2.76
CA LEU A 52 -1.51 10.42 1.65
C LEU A 52 -1.05 11.50 0.65
N ARG A 53 -0.59 12.65 1.16
CA ARG A 53 -0.03 13.70 0.30
C ARG A 53 1.22 13.25 -0.45
N SER A 54 2.08 12.43 0.18
CA SER A 54 3.30 11.96 -0.48
C SER A 54 3.03 11.06 -1.68
N ILE A 55 1.87 10.38 -1.71
CA ILE A 55 1.41 9.56 -2.83
C ILE A 55 0.36 10.25 -3.72
N GLY A 56 0.18 11.57 -3.56
CA GLY A 56 -0.70 12.38 -4.41
C GLY A 56 -2.19 12.30 -4.07
N ILE A 57 -2.55 11.78 -2.89
CA ILE A 57 -3.95 11.62 -2.47
C ILE A 57 -4.35 12.74 -1.50
N GLN A 58 -5.48 13.38 -1.79
CA GLN A 58 -6.13 14.33 -0.90
C GLN A 58 -7.59 13.94 -0.63
N GLY A 59 -8.08 14.30 0.56
CA GLY A 59 -9.49 14.13 0.90
C GLY A 59 -9.95 12.68 1.06
N PHE A 60 -9.02 11.76 1.39
CA PHE A 60 -9.36 10.37 1.67
C PHE A 60 -10.29 10.24 2.89
N ASN A 61 -11.40 9.51 2.69
CA ASN A 61 -12.35 9.16 3.73
C ASN A 61 -12.34 7.65 3.96
N SER A 62 -11.66 7.19 4.99
CA SER A 62 -11.53 5.76 5.32
C SER A 62 -12.88 5.07 5.63
N ARG A 63 -13.88 5.80 6.17
CA ARG A 63 -15.20 5.20 6.45
C ARG A 63 -16.00 4.90 5.18
N LYS A 64 -15.90 5.77 4.18
CA LYS A 64 -16.58 5.64 2.89
C LYS A 64 -15.71 4.99 1.83
N LYS A 65 -14.45 4.71 2.15
CA LYS A 65 -13.42 4.22 1.19
C LYS A 65 -13.45 5.03 -0.12
N THR A 66 -13.53 6.34 0.01
CA THR A 66 -13.63 7.25 -1.14
C THR A 66 -12.50 8.26 -1.10
N VAL A 67 -11.97 8.59 -2.27
CA VAL A 67 -11.07 9.70 -2.48
C VAL A 67 -11.89 10.84 -3.07
N LYS A 68 -11.91 12.00 -2.42
CA LYS A 68 -12.36 13.21 -3.10
C LYS A 68 -11.27 13.57 -4.09
N GLY A 69 -11.55 13.33 -5.36
CA GLY A 69 -10.61 13.41 -6.44
C GLY A 69 -10.01 14.79 -6.68
N TYR A 70 -9.24 15.30 -5.75
CA TYR A 70 -8.29 16.35 -6.03
C TYR A 70 -6.94 15.70 -6.26
N VAL A 71 -6.65 15.48 -7.50
CA VAL A 71 -5.29 15.25 -7.96
C VAL A 71 -4.65 16.64 -7.99
N ASP A 72 -3.65 16.87 -7.14
CA ASP A 72 -2.76 18.01 -7.31
C ASP A 72 -2.16 17.87 -8.72
N PRO A 73 -2.44 18.77 -9.67
CA PRO A 73 -1.94 18.64 -11.04
C PRO A 73 -0.41 18.62 -11.11
N THR A 74 0.26 19.08 -10.04
CA THR A 74 1.73 19.04 -9.90
C THR A 74 2.22 17.72 -9.30
N ARG A 75 1.33 16.85 -8.79
CA ARG A 75 1.65 15.57 -8.16
C ARG A 75 0.69 14.49 -8.65
N PRO A 76 1.09 13.70 -9.63
CA PRO A 76 0.25 12.60 -10.12
C PRO A 76 -0.10 11.64 -9.00
N ASN A 77 -1.35 11.18 -8.99
CA ASN A 77 -1.78 10.14 -8.07
C ASN A 77 -1.02 8.84 -8.37
N GLN A 78 -0.07 8.50 -7.51
CA GLN A 78 0.78 7.33 -7.69
C GLN A 78 -0.02 6.03 -7.60
N PHE A 79 -1.10 6.01 -6.82
CA PHE A 79 -2.02 4.87 -6.76
C PHE A 79 -2.68 4.63 -8.12
N GLU A 80 -3.20 5.67 -8.74
CA GLU A 80 -3.83 5.54 -10.07
C GLU A 80 -2.83 5.05 -11.13
N ALA A 81 -1.59 5.53 -11.06
CA ALA A 81 -0.53 5.07 -11.97
C ALA A 81 -0.21 3.57 -11.80
N LEU A 82 -0.44 2.99 -10.62
CA LEU A 82 -0.20 1.58 -10.32
C LEU A 82 -1.40 0.69 -10.66
N ARG A 83 -2.57 1.28 -10.95
CA ARG A 83 -3.79 0.52 -11.21
C ARG A 83 -3.66 -0.44 -12.39
N SER A 84 -3.05 -0.02 -13.47
CA SER A 84 -2.83 -0.87 -14.64
C SER A 84 -1.92 -2.07 -14.32
N VAL A 85 -0.90 -1.86 -13.50
CA VAL A 85 0.00 -2.94 -13.05
C VAL A 85 -0.77 -3.94 -12.20
N PHE A 86 -1.57 -3.45 -11.25
CA PHE A 86 -2.37 -4.32 -10.39
C PHE A 86 -3.42 -5.10 -11.20
N MET A 87 -4.10 -4.46 -12.15
CA MET A 87 -5.09 -5.13 -12.99
C MET A 87 -4.46 -6.21 -13.87
N ALA A 88 -3.24 -6.01 -14.35
CA ALA A 88 -2.50 -7.06 -15.06
C ALA A 88 -2.16 -8.25 -14.13
N MET A 89 -1.78 -7.99 -12.87
CA MET A 89 -1.54 -9.04 -11.87
C MET A 89 -2.84 -9.79 -11.49
N LYS A 90 -3.98 -9.08 -11.48
CA LYS A 90 -5.30 -9.63 -11.12
C LYS A 90 -5.89 -10.52 -12.22
N TYR A 91 -5.47 -10.34 -13.46
CA TYR A 91 -6.02 -11.10 -14.59
C TYR A 91 -5.93 -12.61 -14.37
N GLY A 92 -7.05 -13.31 -14.49
CA GLY A 92 -7.16 -14.76 -14.30
C GLY A 92 -7.14 -15.24 -12.84
N LYS A 93 -7.11 -14.32 -11.86
CA LYS A 93 -7.24 -14.66 -10.43
C LYS A 93 -8.72 -14.66 -10.03
N GLY A 94 -9.08 -15.58 -9.13
CA GLY A 94 -10.43 -15.66 -8.53
C GLY A 94 -10.54 -14.88 -7.21
N ASP A 95 -11.77 -14.77 -6.69
CA ASP A 95 -12.02 -14.26 -5.34
C ASP A 95 -12.05 -15.41 -4.31
N PRO A 96 -11.56 -15.18 -3.08
CA PRO A 96 -10.86 -13.99 -2.66
C PRO A 96 -9.45 -13.90 -3.24
N LEU A 97 -9.00 -12.69 -3.58
CA LEU A 97 -7.62 -12.44 -3.97
C LEU A 97 -6.69 -12.66 -2.78
N VAL A 98 -5.74 -13.56 -2.89
CA VAL A 98 -4.68 -13.71 -1.90
C VAL A 98 -3.60 -12.67 -2.18
N ILE A 99 -3.53 -11.66 -1.32
CA ILE A 99 -2.63 -10.51 -1.50
C ILE A 99 -1.51 -10.56 -0.48
N GLY A 100 -0.28 -10.76 -0.95
CA GLY A 100 0.93 -10.71 -0.15
C GLY A 100 1.43 -9.29 0.04
N TYR A 101 1.88 -8.98 1.26
CA TYR A 101 2.44 -7.69 1.64
C TYR A 101 3.80 -7.86 2.29
N HIS A 102 4.81 -7.13 1.80
CA HIS A 102 6.09 -6.96 2.46
C HIS A 102 6.35 -5.49 2.76
N GLN A 103 6.42 -5.13 4.03
CA GLN A 103 6.63 -3.75 4.45
C GLN A 103 8.10 -3.36 4.35
N VAL A 104 8.40 -2.21 3.75
CA VAL A 104 9.70 -1.57 3.77
C VAL A 104 9.63 -0.36 4.68
N ARG A 105 10.31 -0.41 5.83
CA ARG A 105 10.22 0.62 6.86
C ARG A 105 11.41 1.58 6.80
N ASN A 106 11.21 2.83 7.17
CA ASN A 106 12.29 3.79 7.31
C ASN A 106 13.09 3.63 8.62
N SER A 107 12.67 2.74 9.51
CA SER A 107 13.31 2.49 10.80
C SER A 107 12.99 1.07 11.31
N LYS A 108 13.79 0.60 12.28
CA LYS A 108 13.56 -0.67 12.98
C LYS A 108 12.44 -0.61 14.05
N ARG A 109 11.69 0.50 14.11
CA ARG A 109 10.60 0.64 15.09
C ARG A 109 9.52 -0.40 14.84
N LEU A 110 9.10 -1.07 15.90
CA LEU A 110 8.01 -2.03 15.85
C LEU A 110 6.73 -1.37 15.31
N PHE A 111 5.96 -2.12 14.56
CA PHE A 111 4.70 -1.69 13.99
C PHE A 111 3.71 -2.86 13.98
N ASP A 112 2.44 -2.53 13.88
CA ASP A 112 1.39 -3.50 13.70
C ASP A 112 1.17 -3.73 12.20
N PHE A 113 1.44 -4.94 11.75
CA PHE A 113 1.33 -5.33 10.35
C PHE A 113 -0.09 -5.14 9.82
N SER A 114 -1.09 -5.64 10.54
CA SER A 114 -2.50 -5.58 10.13
C SER A 114 -2.97 -4.13 9.96
N ASN A 115 -2.62 -3.25 10.90
CA ASN A 115 -3.01 -1.85 10.83
C ASN A 115 -2.36 -1.09 9.65
N SER A 116 -1.18 -1.52 9.19
CA SER A 116 -0.54 -0.92 8.03
C SER A 116 -1.10 -1.48 6.72
N VAL A 117 -1.53 -2.73 6.70
CA VAL A 117 -2.22 -3.35 5.55
C VAL A 117 -3.60 -2.74 5.36
N GLU A 118 -4.34 -2.48 6.45
CA GLU A 118 -5.69 -1.90 6.41
C GLU A 118 -5.74 -0.60 5.61
N ILE A 119 -4.82 0.34 5.82
CA ILE A 119 -4.82 1.60 5.04
C ILE A 119 -4.57 1.37 3.55
N ILE A 120 -3.74 0.39 3.20
CA ILE A 120 -3.47 0.06 1.80
C ILE A 120 -4.72 -0.54 1.15
N GLN A 121 -5.41 -1.46 1.83
CA GLN A 121 -6.64 -2.07 1.33
C GLN A 121 -7.77 -1.05 1.18
N ASP A 122 -7.95 -0.16 2.16
CA ASP A 122 -8.87 0.98 2.07
C ASP A 122 -8.60 1.84 0.82
N LEU A 123 -7.32 2.12 0.53
CA LEU A 123 -6.92 2.88 -0.66
C LEU A 123 -7.13 2.08 -1.95
N MET A 124 -6.87 0.78 -1.93
CA MET A 124 -7.11 -0.11 -3.07
C MET A 124 -8.59 -0.18 -3.42
N THR A 125 -9.47 -0.24 -2.41
CA THR A 125 -10.92 -0.16 -2.60
C THR A 125 -11.33 1.21 -3.16
N ALA A 126 -10.79 2.30 -2.59
CA ALA A 126 -11.13 3.66 -3.01
C ALA A 126 -10.69 4.00 -4.45
N HIS A 127 -9.78 3.22 -5.04
CA HIS A 127 -9.26 3.38 -6.42
C HIS A 127 -9.65 2.23 -7.34
N ASP A 128 -10.65 1.42 -6.96
CA ASP A 128 -11.18 0.30 -7.76
C ASP A 128 -10.12 -0.76 -8.13
N PHE A 129 -9.13 -1.01 -7.27
CA PHE A 129 -8.20 -2.13 -7.41
C PHE A 129 -8.88 -3.42 -6.97
N ILE A 130 -9.59 -3.35 -5.86
CA ILE A 130 -10.40 -4.41 -5.29
C ILE A 130 -11.82 -3.90 -5.05
N GLU A 131 -12.81 -4.78 -5.05
CA GLU A 131 -14.21 -4.42 -4.84
C GLU A 131 -14.46 -3.97 -3.40
N ASP A 132 -13.94 -4.73 -2.44
CA ASP A 132 -13.96 -4.41 -1.02
C ASP A 132 -12.79 -5.13 -0.32
N ASP A 133 -12.44 -4.71 0.91
CA ASP A 133 -11.38 -5.30 1.72
C ASP A 133 -11.86 -6.43 2.65
N ASN A 134 -13.11 -6.87 2.50
CA ASN A 134 -13.65 -7.98 3.28
C ASN A 134 -13.18 -9.35 2.78
N VAL A 135 -13.35 -10.37 3.62
CA VAL A 135 -12.88 -11.76 3.36
C VAL A 135 -13.45 -12.44 2.12
N LYS A 136 -14.53 -11.92 1.52
CA LYS A 136 -15.05 -12.43 0.25
C LYS A 136 -14.19 -12.01 -0.94
N HIS A 137 -13.53 -10.87 -0.84
CA HIS A 137 -12.77 -10.27 -1.94
C HIS A 137 -11.25 -10.33 -1.73
N VAL A 138 -10.79 -10.28 -0.46
CA VAL A 138 -9.35 -10.21 -0.16
C VAL A 138 -8.96 -11.06 1.04
N PHE A 139 -7.86 -11.78 0.89
CA PHE A 139 -7.19 -12.47 1.97
C PHE A 139 -5.73 -11.97 2.08
N PRO A 140 -5.44 -11.05 3.03
CA PRO A 140 -4.11 -10.49 3.19
C PRO A 140 -3.16 -11.48 3.87
N VAL A 141 -1.96 -11.62 3.32
CA VAL A 141 -0.91 -12.50 3.89
C VAL A 141 0.43 -11.76 3.96
N PRO A 142 1.27 -12.04 4.95
CA PRO A 142 2.64 -11.57 4.93
C PRO A 142 3.47 -12.32 3.89
N MET A 143 4.41 -11.65 3.25
CA MET A 143 5.36 -12.26 2.32
C MET A 143 6.79 -11.79 2.58
N SER A 144 7.77 -12.54 2.09
CA SER A 144 9.18 -12.13 2.10
C SER A 144 9.45 -11.01 1.10
N LYS A 145 10.63 -10.42 1.18
CA LYS A 145 11.08 -9.39 0.23
C LYS A 145 11.16 -9.93 -1.21
N GLU A 146 11.40 -11.21 -1.36
CA GLU A 146 11.48 -11.92 -2.64
C GLU A 146 10.10 -12.31 -3.19
N GLY A 147 9.01 -11.99 -2.47
CA GLY A 147 7.65 -12.29 -2.87
C GLY A 147 7.25 -13.74 -2.63
N LEU A 148 7.81 -14.41 -1.63
CA LEU A 148 7.43 -15.74 -1.20
C LEU A 148 6.50 -15.67 0.01
N LEU A 149 5.50 -16.55 0.07
CA LEU A 149 4.66 -16.69 1.26
C LEU A 149 5.52 -17.07 2.46
N ILE A 150 5.26 -16.42 3.59
CA ILE A 150 5.92 -16.77 4.85
C ILE A 150 5.32 -18.09 5.35
N ASN A 151 6.21 -19.06 5.63
CA ASN A 151 5.77 -20.32 6.19
C ASN A 151 5.16 -20.08 7.59
N PRO A 152 3.88 -20.40 7.82
CA PRO A 152 3.25 -20.23 9.12
C PRO A 152 3.90 -21.09 10.22
N ASP A 153 4.55 -22.20 9.85
CA ASP A 153 5.22 -23.09 10.81
C ASP A 153 6.57 -22.53 11.29
N ASP A 154 7.20 -21.66 10.49
CA ASP A 154 8.39 -20.92 10.89
C ASP A 154 8.38 -19.46 10.37
N PRO A 155 7.61 -18.58 10.99
CA PRO A 155 7.53 -17.18 10.56
C PRO A 155 8.84 -16.40 10.77
N ARG A 156 9.83 -16.98 11.48
CA ARG A 156 11.16 -16.36 11.66
C ARG A 156 12.09 -16.61 10.46
N ALA A 157 11.75 -17.57 9.61
CA ALA A 157 12.53 -17.89 8.40
C ALA A 157 12.60 -16.68 7.44
N PHE A 158 11.57 -15.82 7.48
CA PHE A 158 11.49 -14.62 6.64
C PHE A 158 11.10 -13.40 7.48
N PRO A 159 11.85 -12.30 7.42
CA PRO A 159 11.43 -11.09 8.10
C PRO A 159 10.14 -10.54 7.48
N LEU A 160 9.15 -10.20 8.34
CA LEU A 160 7.88 -9.59 7.93
C LEU A 160 8.05 -8.20 7.29
N TYR A 161 9.23 -7.61 7.47
CA TYR A 161 9.57 -6.30 6.93
C TYR A 161 11.08 -6.16 6.72
N SER A 162 11.44 -5.24 5.88
CA SER A 162 12.83 -4.78 5.70
C SER A 162 12.95 -3.30 6.08
N VAL A 163 14.18 -2.83 6.23
CA VAL A 163 14.47 -1.42 6.55
C VAL A 163 15.24 -0.80 5.40
N ASP A 164 14.62 0.21 4.79
CA ASP A 164 15.25 1.12 3.85
C ASP A 164 14.80 2.54 4.20
N LYS A 165 15.76 3.38 4.63
CA LYS A 165 15.46 4.76 5.07
C LYS A 165 15.08 5.67 3.91
N GLU A 166 15.62 5.42 2.75
CA GLU A 166 15.48 6.28 1.58
C GLU A 166 14.22 5.91 0.78
N ASN A 167 13.92 4.61 0.69
CA ASN A 167 12.83 4.09 -0.11
C ASN A 167 11.84 3.24 0.72
N PRO A 168 11.21 3.81 1.77
CA PRO A 168 10.18 3.09 2.49
C PRO A 168 8.93 2.88 1.62
N GLY A 169 8.19 1.80 1.89
CA GLY A 169 6.99 1.48 1.12
C GLY A 169 6.41 0.12 1.46
N VAL A 170 5.64 -0.43 0.54
CA VAL A 170 5.14 -1.79 0.61
C VAL A 170 5.20 -2.46 -0.75
N TRP A 171 5.74 -3.68 -0.78
CA TRP A 171 5.61 -4.58 -1.93
C TRP A 171 4.32 -5.36 -1.82
N ILE A 172 3.64 -5.51 -2.94
CA ILE A 172 2.37 -6.23 -3.08
C ILE A 172 2.52 -7.27 -4.18
N LYS A 173 2.01 -8.48 -3.92
CA LYS A 173 1.93 -9.59 -4.88
C LYS A 173 0.57 -10.26 -4.80
N LEU A 174 0.05 -10.75 -5.93
CA LEU A 174 -1.12 -11.62 -5.98
C LEU A 174 -0.68 -13.09 -6.17
N PHE A 175 -1.17 -13.95 -5.29
CA PHE A 175 -0.91 -15.39 -5.33
C PHE A 175 -2.02 -16.18 -6.02
#